data_cbbbaafc71b13f85cc26bb3eefd80b81
#
_entry.id   cbbbaafc71b13f85cc26bb3eefd80b81
#
_cell.length_a   1.000
_cell.length_b   1.000
_cell.length_c   1.000
_cell.angle_alpha   90.00
_cell.angle_beta   90.00
_cell.angle_gamma   90.00
#
_symmetry.space_group_name_H-M   'P 1'
#
loop_
_entity.id
_entity.type
_entity.pdbx_description
1 polymer ?
#
loop_
_entity_poly.entity_id
_entity_poly.type
_entity_poly.pdbx_seq_one_letter_code
_entity_poly.pdbx_strand_id
1 'polypeptide(L)'
;DGWACVLTSGQPQFGFGSVSEKMIRQIQHLLLRFGVIANLKRRSIKYKDECRIAWQLDITDALSIKTFANEIGIFGKEDALKDVLQSLENRNYQTNKDLIPIEIWLEISASKGAESWQSLAKRAGIKDYTNVHVGKRAPSRQRLARFADALQDDYLEHLAASEIYWDEIVSIKYVGEKQVYDLTIPETHNFVANDICV
;
A
#
# COMPACT_ATOMS: atom_id res chain seq x y z
N ASP A 1 -10.66 17.73 10.21
CA ASP A 1 -9.43 18.12 10.90
C ASP A 1 -8.40 16.99 10.83
N GLY A 2 -7.19 17.36 10.41
CA GLY A 2 -6.07 16.43 10.31
C GLY A 2 -5.20 16.44 11.59
N TRP A 3 -4.46 15.37 11.81
CA TRP A 3 -3.48 15.25 12.88
C TRP A 3 -2.19 14.59 12.41
N ALA A 4 -1.11 14.91 13.09
CA ALA A 4 0.17 14.23 13.00
C ALA A 4 0.62 13.91 14.43
N CYS A 5 0.95 12.67 14.72
CA CYS A 5 1.37 12.26 16.07
C CYS A 5 2.20 10.97 16.05
N VAL A 6 2.93 10.77 17.14
CA VAL A 6 3.53 9.47 17.46
C VAL A 6 2.70 8.87 18.59
N LEU A 7 2.12 7.71 18.36
CA LEU A 7 1.32 6.99 19.36
C LEU A 7 2.18 6.55 20.55
N THR A 8 1.55 6.23 21.67
CA THR A 8 2.24 5.70 22.88
C THR A 8 3.02 4.41 22.61
N SER A 9 2.61 3.65 21.58
CA SER A 9 3.34 2.48 21.07
C SER A 9 4.62 2.85 20.31
N GLY A 10 4.85 4.15 20.07
CA GLY A 10 5.93 4.67 19.24
C GLY A 10 5.64 4.62 17.74
N GLN A 11 4.43 4.24 17.32
CA GLN A 11 4.07 4.21 15.90
C GLN A 11 3.71 5.61 15.41
N PRO A 12 4.38 6.13 14.36
CA PRO A 12 4.03 7.39 13.74
C PRO A 12 2.75 7.26 12.93
N GLN A 13 1.95 8.33 12.92
CA GLN A 13 0.68 8.34 12.21
C GLN A 13 0.30 9.74 11.78
N PHE A 14 -0.18 9.87 10.55
CA PHE A 14 -0.99 10.99 10.10
C PHE A 14 -2.44 10.54 9.95
N GLY A 15 -3.36 11.44 10.14
CA GLY A 15 -4.75 11.11 9.93
C GLY A 15 -5.62 12.33 9.64
N PHE A 16 -6.81 12.03 9.11
CA PHE A 16 -7.83 13.01 8.80
C PHE A 16 -9.20 12.40 9.07
N GLY A 17 -10.11 13.17 9.66
CA GLY A 17 -11.45 12.73 9.98
C GLY A 17 -12.53 13.63 9.39
N SER A 18 -13.64 13.03 8.92
CA SER A 18 -14.82 13.76 8.43
C SER A 18 -16.08 12.93 8.58
N VAL A 19 -17.21 13.61 8.65
CA VAL A 19 -18.54 13.00 8.56
C VAL A 19 -18.93 12.68 7.11
N SER A 20 -18.25 13.26 6.13
CA SER A 20 -18.51 13.03 4.71
C SER A 20 -17.69 11.84 4.20
N GLU A 21 -18.35 10.69 4.03
CA GLU A 21 -17.74 9.51 3.42
C GLU A 21 -17.19 9.81 2.02
N LYS A 22 -17.99 10.52 1.21
CA LYS A 22 -17.61 10.86 -0.17
C LYS A 22 -16.29 11.65 -0.20
N MET A 23 -16.17 12.67 0.64
CA MET A 23 -14.97 13.51 0.69
C MET A 23 -13.74 12.70 1.12
N ILE A 24 -13.87 11.85 2.14
CA ILE A 24 -12.76 11.03 2.63
C ILE A 24 -12.29 10.02 1.59
N ARG A 25 -13.21 9.38 0.86
CA ARG A 25 -12.87 8.47 -0.24
C ARG A 25 -12.16 9.19 -1.39
N GLN A 26 -12.60 10.41 -1.71
CA GLN A 26 -11.92 11.22 -2.72
C GLN A 26 -10.51 11.62 -2.27
N ILE A 27 -10.31 11.95 -1.00
CA ILE A 27 -8.98 12.24 -0.45
C ILE A 27 -8.10 10.98 -0.49
N GLN A 28 -8.61 9.82 -0.08
CA GLN A 28 -7.88 8.55 -0.17
C GLN A 28 -7.41 8.28 -1.60
N HIS A 29 -8.29 8.47 -2.56
CA HIS A 29 -8.01 8.30 -3.98
C HIS A 29 -6.93 9.28 -4.50
N LEU A 30 -7.01 10.57 -4.11
CA LEU A 30 -5.99 11.52 -4.46
C LEU A 30 -4.63 11.20 -3.83
N LEU A 31 -4.60 10.71 -2.59
CA LEU A 31 -3.38 10.29 -1.91
C LEU A 31 -2.64 9.17 -2.65
N LEU A 32 -3.37 8.22 -3.24
CA LEU A 32 -2.76 7.15 -4.05
C LEU A 32 -1.97 7.69 -5.25
N ARG A 33 -2.40 8.81 -5.85
CA ARG A 33 -1.67 9.46 -6.96
C ARG A 33 -0.31 10.02 -6.55
N PHE A 34 -0.10 10.25 -5.25
CA PHE A 34 1.19 10.62 -4.67
C PHE A 34 1.95 9.40 -4.13
N GLY A 35 1.46 8.19 -4.35
CA GLY A 35 2.03 6.97 -3.76
C GLY A 35 1.81 6.87 -2.24
N VAL A 36 0.81 7.58 -1.70
CA VAL A 36 0.49 7.58 -0.27
C VAL A 36 -0.67 6.64 0.00
N ILE A 37 -0.40 5.54 0.72
CA ILE A 37 -1.40 4.54 1.08
C ILE A 37 -2.05 4.92 2.41
N ALA A 38 -3.36 5.17 2.39
CA ALA A 38 -4.15 5.53 3.56
C ALA A 38 -5.25 4.51 3.84
N ASN A 39 -5.38 4.11 5.11
CA ASN A 39 -6.44 3.19 5.53
C ASN A 39 -7.70 3.96 5.87
N LEU A 40 -8.82 3.57 5.28
CA LEU A 40 -10.14 4.12 5.57
C LEU A 40 -10.82 3.30 6.67
N LYS A 41 -11.30 3.98 7.72
CA LYS A 41 -12.04 3.38 8.83
C LYS A 41 -13.35 4.11 9.08
N ARG A 42 -14.42 3.36 9.24
CA ARG A 42 -15.68 3.87 9.75
C ARG A 42 -15.63 3.91 11.29
N ARG A 43 -15.95 5.05 11.89
CA ARG A 43 -15.95 5.28 13.34
C ARG A 43 -17.33 5.71 13.81
N SER A 44 -17.71 5.28 15.00
CA SER A 44 -18.83 5.86 15.74
C SER A 44 -18.26 6.81 16.79
N ILE A 45 -18.56 8.08 16.66
CA ILE A 45 -18.08 9.12 17.59
C ILE A 45 -19.25 9.61 18.43
N LYS A 46 -19.03 9.74 19.74
CA LYS A 46 -20.01 10.33 20.65
C LYS A 46 -20.00 11.85 20.46
N TYR A 47 -21.17 12.41 20.15
CA TYR A 47 -21.37 13.84 20.03
C TYR A 47 -22.60 14.22 20.89
N LYS A 48 -22.37 14.89 22.01
CA LYS A 48 -23.37 15.12 23.06
C LYS A 48 -23.96 13.78 23.51
N ASP A 49 -25.28 13.60 23.39
CA ASP A 49 -26.00 12.38 23.81
C ASP A 49 -26.23 11.38 22.67
N GLU A 50 -25.69 11.65 21.49
CA GLU A 50 -25.86 10.83 20.30
C GLU A 50 -24.51 10.22 19.83
N CYS A 51 -24.61 9.07 19.14
CA CYS A 51 -23.50 8.51 18.40
C CYS A 51 -23.66 8.86 16.92
N ARG A 52 -22.64 9.49 16.33
CA ARG A 52 -22.61 9.83 14.91
C ARG A 52 -21.55 9.05 14.18
N ILE A 53 -21.84 8.70 12.95
CA ILE A 53 -20.87 8.03 12.07
C ILE A 53 -19.92 9.08 11.52
N ALA A 54 -18.64 8.80 11.63
CA ALA A 54 -17.56 9.54 10.98
C ALA A 54 -16.63 8.57 10.25
N TRP A 55 -15.85 9.09 9.35
CA TRP A 55 -14.86 8.37 8.57
C TRP A 55 -13.48 8.94 8.88
N GLN A 56 -12.51 8.06 8.98
CA GLN A 56 -11.15 8.38 9.34
C GLN A 56 -10.19 7.77 8.33
N LEU A 57 -9.25 8.56 7.83
CA LEU A 57 -8.08 8.12 7.09
C LEU A 57 -6.88 8.07 8.02
N ASP A 58 -6.13 6.99 8.00
CA ASP A 58 -4.88 6.82 8.73
C ASP A 58 -3.76 6.47 7.76
N ILE A 59 -2.69 7.26 7.77
CA ILE A 59 -1.44 6.98 7.08
C ILE A 59 -0.46 6.50 8.15
N THR A 60 -0.05 5.24 8.09
CA THR A 60 0.79 4.57 9.11
C THR A 60 2.01 3.88 8.53
N ASP A 61 2.08 3.76 7.21
CA ASP A 61 3.23 3.22 6.50
C ASP A 61 4.35 4.25 6.43
N ALA A 62 5.58 3.85 6.72
CA ALA A 62 6.73 4.75 6.82
C ALA A 62 7.05 5.48 5.51
N LEU A 63 6.94 4.79 4.36
CA LEU A 63 7.17 5.41 3.05
C LEU A 63 6.07 6.42 2.75
N SER A 64 4.81 6.03 2.93
CA SER A 64 3.65 6.92 2.74
C SER A 64 3.70 8.15 3.65
N ILE A 65 4.15 8.01 4.91
CA ILE A 65 4.34 9.14 5.82
C ILE A 65 5.41 10.11 5.29
N LYS A 66 6.55 9.59 4.82
CA LYS A 66 7.63 10.42 4.26
C LYS A 66 7.16 11.14 3.00
N THR A 67 6.53 10.43 2.07
CA THR A 67 5.98 11.00 0.84
C THR A 67 4.95 12.07 1.15
N PHE A 68 3.99 11.80 2.05
CA PHE A 68 2.99 12.77 2.46
C PHE A 68 3.60 14.05 3.06
N ALA A 69 4.58 13.90 3.94
CA ALA A 69 5.22 15.05 4.59
C ALA A 69 6.01 15.91 3.61
N ASN A 70 6.67 15.30 2.61
CA ASN A 70 7.49 16.01 1.64
C ASN A 70 6.66 16.66 0.52
N GLU A 71 5.62 15.96 0.02
CA GLU A 71 4.88 16.38 -1.17
C GLU A 71 3.60 17.17 -0.83
N ILE A 72 3.00 16.94 0.33
CA ILE A 72 1.68 17.48 0.68
C ILE A 72 1.74 18.33 1.95
N GLY A 73 2.18 17.74 3.05
CA GLY A 73 2.23 18.39 4.35
C GLY A 73 0.87 18.65 5.01
N ILE A 74 0.90 19.32 6.17
CA ILE A 74 -0.30 19.82 6.86
C ILE A 74 0.00 21.24 7.31
N PHE A 75 -0.66 22.23 6.71
CA PHE A 75 -0.51 23.62 7.06
C PHE A 75 -0.80 23.87 8.56
N GLY A 76 0.10 24.58 9.24
CA GLY A 76 0.01 24.89 10.66
C GLY A 76 0.32 23.73 11.60
N LYS A 77 0.91 22.61 11.10
CA LYS A 77 1.35 21.45 11.90
C LYS A 77 2.77 20.99 11.55
N GLU A 78 3.58 21.91 11.12
CA GLU A 78 4.94 21.65 10.64
C GLU A 78 5.82 21.01 11.72
N ASP A 79 5.69 21.42 13.00
CA ASP A 79 6.45 20.85 14.09
C ASP A 79 6.01 19.41 14.39
N ALA A 80 4.70 19.13 14.40
CA ALA A 80 4.20 17.77 14.57
C ALA A 80 4.62 16.84 13.42
N LEU A 81 4.72 17.36 12.18
CA LEU A 81 5.25 16.63 11.04
C LEU A 81 6.73 16.29 11.24
N LYS A 82 7.55 17.25 11.73
CA LYS A 82 8.98 17.02 12.03
C LYS A 82 9.16 15.95 13.10
N ASP A 83 8.38 16.00 14.18
CA ASP A 83 8.44 15.01 15.27
C ASP A 83 8.15 13.59 14.75
N VAL A 84 7.14 13.47 13.89
CA VAL A 84 6.78 12.20 13.24
C VAL A 84 7.91 11.72 12.34
N LEU A 85 8.49 12.58 11.49
CA LEU A 85 9.59 12.21 10.61
C LEU A 85 10.83 11.80 11.40
N GLN A 86 11.19 12.53 12.45
CA GLN A 86 12.32 12.20 13.33
C GLN A 86 12.12 10.83 14.01
N SER A 87 10.89 10.48 14.38
CA SER A 87 10.59 9.17 14.94
C SER A 87 10.86 8.02 13.95
N LEU A 88 10.81 8.30 12.63
CA LEU A 88 11.07 7.33 11.56
C LEU A 88 12.56 7.10 11.29
N GLU A 89 13.44 8.07 11.61
CA GLU A 89 14.87 7.97 11.29
C GLU A 89 15.58 6.87 12.07
N ASN A 90 15.11 6.58 13.27
CA ASN A 90 15.75 5.66 14.21
C ASN A 90 15.21 4.22 14.15
N ARG A 91 14.35 3.88 13.18
CA ARG A 91 13.70 2.57 13.14
C ARG A 91 13.66 1.99 11.72
N ASN A 92 13.98 0.71 11.60
CA ASN A 92 13.73 -0.06 10.39
C ASN A 92 12.25 -0.44 10.33
N TYR A 93 11.47 0.32 9.59
CA TYR A 93 10.07 -0.02 9.33
C TYR A 93 9.98 -0.96 8.13
N GLN A 94 9.27 -2.07 8.32
CA GLN A 94 8.85 -2.91 7.20
C GLN A 94 7.46 -2.48 6.78
N THR A 95 7.29 -2.12 5.51
CA THR A 95 5.96 -1.89 4.97
C THR A 95 5.23 -3.23 4.80
N ASN A 96 3.98 -3.27 5.26
CA ASN A 96 3.06 -4.39 5.05
C ASN A 96 1.76 -3.91 4.37
N LYS A 97 1.82 -2.77 3.71
CA LYS A 97 0.66 -2.13 3.06
C LYS A 97 0.70 -2.23 1.54
N ASP A 98 1.89 -2.17 0.97
CA ASP A 98 2.11 -2.32 -0.47
C ASP A 98 2.67 -3.72 -0.73
N LEU A 99 1.76 -4.67 -0.82
CA LEU A 99 2.08 -6.08 -1.03
C LEU A 99 1.78 -6.49 -2.46
N ILE A 100 2.59 -7.37 -3.00
CA ILE A 100 2.32 -8.02 -4.28
C ILE A 100 1.38 -9.21 -4.03
N PRO A 101 0.39 -9.47 -4.91
CA PRO A 101 -0.52 -10.60 -4.75
C PRO A 101 0.20 -11.91 -4.46
N ILE A 102 -0.45 -12.77 -3.65
CA ILE A 102 0.16 -14.01 -3.16
C ILE A 102 0.52 -15.00 -4.28
N GLU A 103 -0.16 -14.88 -5.42
CA GLU A 103 0.04 -15.67 -6.63
C GLU A 103 1.45 -15.53 -7.20
N ILE A 104 2.15 -14.43 -6.89
CA ILE A 104 3.54 -14.21 -7.31
C ILE A 104 4.49 -15.33 -6.88
N TRP A 105 4.13 -16.09 -5.84
CA TRP A 105 4.93 -17.25 -5.44
C TRP A 105 5.00 -18.34 -6.50
N LEU A 106 4.03 -18.40 -7.42
CA LEU A 106 4.05 -19.33 -8.54
C LEU A 106 5.14 -18.93 -9.55
N GLU A 107 5.21 -17.63 -9.86
CA GLU A 107 6.23 -17.08 -10.77
C GLU A 107 7.64 -17.23 -10.17
N ILE A 108 7.83 -16.88 -8.90
CA ILE A 108 9.11 -17.08 -8.21
C ILE A 108 9.49 -18.56 -8.19
N SER A 109 8.50 -19.48 -8.01
CA SER A 109 8.74 -20.92 -8.03
C SER A 109 9.16 -21.42 -9.41
N ALA A 110 8.55 -20.90 -10.47
CA ALA A 110 8.92 -21.22 -11.86
C ALA A 110 10.35 -20.74 -12.17
N SER A 111 10.67 -19.51 -11.83
CA SER A 111 11.97 -18.89 -12.08
C SER A 111 13.11 -19.56 -11.28
N LYS A 112 12.88 -19.96 -10.01
CA LYS A 112 13.91 -20.63 -9.20
C LYS A 112 14.22 -22.06 -9.63
N GLY A 113 13.33 -22.71 -10.37
CA GLY A 113 13.47 -24.09 -10.79
C GLY A 113 13.68 -25.09 -9.62
N ALA A 114 14.70 -25.92 -9.72
CA ALA A 114 15.01 -26.97 -8.73
C ALA A 114 15.71 -26.44 -7.45
N GLU A 115 16.10 -25.17 -7.37
CA GLU A 115 16.75 -24.60 -6.20
C GLU A 115 15.81 -24.67 -4.97
N SER A 116 16.36 -24.92 -3.77
CA SER A 116 15.55 -24.90 -2.54
C SER A 116 15.19 -23.46 -2.14
N TRP A 117 14.03 -23.29 -1.50
CA TRP A 117 13.60 -21.99 -0.98
C TRP A 117 14.59 -21.38 0.03
N GLN A 118 15.22 -22.24 0.82
CA GLN A 118 16.22 -21.81 1.80
C GLN A 118 17.49 -21.27 1.12
N SER A 119 17.96 -21.94 0.07
CA SER A 119 19.11 -21.51 -0.72
C SER A 119 18.85 -20.18 -1.39
N LEU A 120 17.73 -20.06 -2.10
CA LEU A 120 17.29 -18.82 -2.76
C LEU A 120 17.17 -17.67 -1.74
N ALA A 121 16.49 -17.87 -0.62
CA ALA A 121 16.30 -16.83 0.38
C ALA A 121 17.63 -16.39 1.03
N LYS A 122 18.57 -17.29 1.23
CA LYS A 122 19.91 -16.98 1.70
C LYS A 122 20.66 -16.12 0.67
N ARG A 123 20.62 -16.52 -0.61
CA ARG A 123 21.23 -15.78 -1.71
C ARG A 123 20.60 -14.40 -1.91
N ALA A 124 19.27 -14.28 -1.72
CA ALA A 124 18.52 -13.02 -1.73
C ALA A 124 18.74 -12.15 -0.47
N GLY A 125 19.62 -12.53 0.45
CA GLY A 125 19.92 -11.76 1.66
C GLY A 125 18.73 -11.63 2.63
N ILE A 126 17.82 -12.60 2.64
CA ILE A 126 16.66 -12.62 3.54
C ILE A 126 17.09 -13.19 4.88
N LYS A 127 16.96 -12.41 5.97
CA LYS A 127 17.43 -12.81 7.31
C LYS A 127 16.77 -14.09 7.81
N ASP A 128 15.45 -14.23 7.63
CA ASP A 128 14.66 -15.40 8.07
C ASP A 128 14.53 -16.42 6.94
N TYR A 129 15.64 -16.83 6.35
CA TYR A 129 15.67 -17.74 5.20
C TYR A 129 15.17 -19.15 5.50
N THR A 130 15.03 -19.53 6.77
CA THR A 130 14.46 -20.82 7.20
C THR A 130 12.93 -20.86 7.12
N ASN A 131 12.26 -19.68 7.13
CA ASN A 131 10.82 -19.57 7.05
C ASN A 131 10.40 -18.49 6.05
N VAL A 132 10.38 -18.84 4.78
CA VAL A 132 10.10 -17.90 3.68
C VAL A 132 8.61 -17.56 3.57
N HIS A 133 7.71 -18.32 4.20
CA HIS A 133 6.25 -18.18 4.12
C HIS A 133 5.68 -18.25 2.70
N VAL A 134 6.27 -19.09 1.86
CA VAL A 134 5.84 -19.32 0.47
C VAL A 134 4.36 -19.69 0.42
N GLY A 135 3.58 -18.98 -0.40
CA GLY A 135 2.14 -19.23 -0.56
C GLY A 135 1.29 -18.97 0.71
N LYS A 136 1.89 -18.48 1.81
CA LYS A 136 1.17 -18.19 3.07
C LYS A 136 1.02 -16.69 3.32
N ARG A 137 1.93 -15.89 2.81
CA ARG A 137 1.91 -14.42 2.96
C ARG A 137 2.34 -13.78 1.66
N ALA A 138 1.63 -12.75 1.27
CA ALA A 138 2.00 -11.87 0.17
C ALA A 138 3.34 -11.17 0.47
N PRO A 139 4.31 -11.17 -0.45
CA PRO A 139 5.58 -10.49 -0.23
C PRO A 139 5.44 -8.97 -0.41
N SER A 140 6.25 -8.20 0.31
CA SER A 140 6.42 -6.78 0.02
C SER A 140 7.23 -6.59 -1.26
N ARG A 141 7.11 -5.42 -1.91
CA ARG A 141 7.92 -5.05 -3.08
C ARG A 141 9.40 -5.21 -2.83
N GLN A 142 9.91 -4.74 -1.69
CA GLN A 142 11.32 -4.90 -1.32
C GLN A 142 11.74 -6.37 -1.24
N ARG A 143 10.86 -7.24 -0.76
CA ARG A 143 11.15 -8.68 -0.68
C ARG A 143 11.15 -9.30 -2.07
N LEU A 144 10.19 -8.90 -2.93
CA LEU A 144 10.15 -9.35 -4.32
C LEU A 144 11.40 -8.90 -5.09
N ALA A 145 11.80 -7.63 -4.95
CA ALA A 145 13.02 -7.10 -5.59
C ALA A 145 14.27 -7.92 -5.22
N ARG A 146 14.42 -8.35 -3.97
CA ARG A 146 15.54 -9.22 -3.56
C ARG A 146 15.50 -10.60 -4.21
N PHE A 147 14.32 -11.16 -4.41
CA PHE A 147 14.18 -12.42 -5.14
C PHE A 147 14.48 -12.24 -6.63
N ALA A 148 13.98 -11.15 -7.23
CA ALA A 148 14.23 -10.80 -8.62
C ALA A 148 15.73 -10.66 -8.90
N ASP A 149 16.44 -9.87 -8.08
CA ASP A 149 17.88 -9.71 -8.17
C ASP A 149 18.65 -11.05 -8.02
N ALA A 150 18.28 -11.85 -7.03
CA ALA A 150 18.90 -13.15 -6.82
C ALA A 150 18.62 -14.13 -7.98
N LEU A 151 17.50 -14.05 -8.65
CA LEU A 151 17.12 -14.90 -9.78
C LEU A 151 17.56 -14.32 -11.13
N GLN A 152 17.93 -13.03 -11.18
CA GLN A 152 18.19 -12.28 -12.42
C GLN A 152 16.97 -12.31 -13.34
N ASP A 153 15.79 -12.05 -12.75
CA ASP A 153 14.50 -12.15 -13.43
C ASP A 153 13.93 -10.74 -13.64
N ASP A 154 14.02 -10.26 -14.87
CA ASP A 154 13.58 -8.91 -15.26
C ASP A 154 12.06 -8.69 -15.07
N TYR A 155 11.24 -9.74 -15.24
CA TYR A 155 9.80 -9.63 -15.02
C TYR A 155 9.46 -9.37 -13.55
N LEU A 156 10.08 -10.13 -12.65
CA LEU A 156 9.92 -9.93 -11.20
C LEU A 156 10.48 -8.58 -10.76
N GLU A 157 11.56 -8.11 -11.38
CA GLU A 157 12.13 -6.79 -11.12
C GLU A 157 11.17 -5.68 -11.53
N HIS A 158 10.65 -5.71 -12.76
CA HIS A 158 9.65 -4.74 -13.25
C HIS A 158 8.40 -4.72 -12.37
N LEU A 159 7.93 -5.89 -11.93
CA LEU A 159 6.77 -5.98 -11.06
C LEU A 159 7.04 -5.37 -9.68
N ALA A 160 8.22 -5.62 -9.11
CA ALA A 160 8.62 -5.03 -7.82
C ALA A 160 8.77 -3.50 -7.89
N ALA A 161 9.24 -2.98 -9.03
CA ALA A 161 9.44 -1.55 -9.28
C ALA A 161 8.18 -0.83 -9.80
N SER A 162 7.12 -1.57 -10.17
CA SER A 162 5.92 -0.99 -10.77
C SER A 162 5.21 -0.01 -9.83
N GLU A 163 4.59 1.03 -10.38
CA GLU A 163 3.79 2.01 -9.65
C GLU A 163 2.33 1.56 -9.41
N ILE A 164 1.99 0.33 -9.79
CA ILE A 164 0.64 -0.23 -9.65
C ILE A 164 0.41 -0.66 -8.21
N TYR A 165 -0.57 -0.07 -7.54
CA TYR A 165 -1.05 -0.54 -6.23
C TYR A 165 -2.03 -1.69 -6.41
N TRP A 166 -1.81 -2.80 -5.70
CA TRP A 166 -2.67 -3.97 -5.72
C TRP A 166 -3.68 -3.90 -4.59
N ASP A 167 -4.98 -3.98 -4.93
CA ASP A 167 -6.06 -3.97 -3.95
C ASP A 167 -6.94 -5.22 -4.11
N GLU A 168 -7.62 -5.62 -3.04
CA GLU A 168 -8.43 -6.81 -2.99
C GLU A 168 -9.85 -6.53 -3.47
N ILE A 169 -10.37 -7.38 -4.37
CA ILE A 169 -11.78 -7.38 -4.75
C ILE A 169 -12.61 -7.98 -3.62
N VAL A 170 -13.21 -7.14 -2.79
CA VAL A 170 -13.96 -7.58 -1.60
C VAL A 170 -15.39 -8.06 -1.90
N SER A 171 -15.96 -7.66 -3.03
CA SER A 171 -17.29 -8.13 -3.46
C SER A 171 -17.54 -7.93 -4.94
N ILE A 172 -18.27 -8.86 -5.55
CA ILE A 172 -18.78 -8.76 -6.91
C ILE A 172 -20.31 -8.86 -6.83
N LYS A 173 -21.01 -7.87 -7.40
CA LYS A 173 -22.48 -7.84 -7.45
C LYS A 173 -22.95 -7.81 -8.89
N TYR A 174 -23.88 -8.70 -9.24
CA TYR A 174 -24.53 -8.65 -10.53
C TYR A 174 -25.44 -7.42 -10.62
N VAL A 175 -25.28 -6.62 -11.67
CA VAL A 175 -26.02 -5.37 -11.89
C VAL A 175 -26.88 -5.40 -13.16
N GLY A 176 -27.08 -6.58 -13.74
CA GLY A 176 -27.79 -6.75 -15.02
C GLY A 176 -26.90 -6.48 -16.23
N GLU A 177 -27.52 -6.62 -17.40
CA GLU A 177 -26.88 -6.27 -18.66
C GLU A 177 -26.94 -4.77 -18.90
N LYS A 178 -25.81 -4.17 -19.26
CA LYS A 178 -25.69 -2.74 -19.54
C LYS A 178 -24.83 -2.54 -20.79
N GLN A 179 -25.10 -1.45 -21.51
CA GLN A 179 -24.20 -1.00 -22.56
C GLN A 179 -22.84 -0.67 -21.94
N VAL A 180 -21.79 -1.26 -22.46
CA VAL A 180 -20.41 -0.97 -22.09
C VAL A 180 -19.68 -0.33 -23.27
N TYR A 181 -18.64 0.42 -22.97
CA TYR A 181 -17.76 1.05 -23.94
C TYR A 181 -16.34 0.64 -23.62
N ASP A 182 -15.55 0.46 -24.66
CA ASP A 182 -14.14 0.16 -24.56
C ASP A 182 -13.33 1.22 -25.33
N LEU A 183 -12.07 1.43 -24.91
CA LEU A 183 -11.16 2.33 -25.59
C LEU A 183 -10.07 1.51 -26.27
N THR A 184 -9.92 1.73 -27.57
CA THR A 184 -8.81 1.14 -28.31
C THR A 184 -7.61 2.08 -28.22
N ILE A 185 -6.59 1.69 -27.46
CA ILE A 185 -5.33 2.42 -27.34
C ILE A 185 -4.31 1.69 -28.22
N PRO A 186 -3.81 2.34 -29.30
CA PRO A 186 -2.75 1.77 -30.09
C PRO A 186 -1.50 1.47 -29.24
N GLU A 187 -0.79 0.40 -29.56
CA GLU A 187 0.49 -0.02 -28.97
C GLU A 187 0.37 -0.66 -27.58
N THR A 188 -0.25 0.01 -26.60
CA THR A 188 -0.29 -0.48 -25.21
C THR A 188 -1.48 -1.36 -24.89
N HIS A 189 -2.60 -1.18 -25.60
CA HIS A 189 -3.86 -1.91 -25.41
C HIS A 189 -4.40 -1.87 -23.96
N ASN A 190 -4.01 -0.85 -23.19
CA ASN A 190 -4.49 -0.61 -21.83
C ASN A 190 -4.78 0.87 -21.59
N PHE A 191 -5.58 1.14 -20.58
CA PHE A 191 -5.88 2.51 -20.13
C PHE A 191 -6.24 2.50 -18.65
N VAL A 192 -6.27 3.67 -18.05
CA VAL A 192 -6.66 3.83 -16.64
C VAL A 192 -8.03 4.49 -16.57
N ALA A 193 -9.00 3.79 -15.95
CA ALA A 193 -10.33 4.29 -15.68
C ALA A 193 -10.63 4.25 -14.19
N ASN A 194 -10.96 5.39 -13.59
CA ASN A 194 -11.18 5.52 -12.13
C ASN A 194 -10.03 4.94 -11.28
N ASP A 195 -8.79 5.15 -11.74
CA ASP A 195 -7.52 4.62 -11.19
C ASP A 195 -7.40 3.09 -11.22
N ILE A 196 -8.24 2.41 -12.00
CA ILE A 196 -8.11 0.98 -12.29
C ILE A 196 -7.46 0.86 -13.68
N CYS A 197 -6.36 0.10 -13.75
CA CYS A 197 -5.76 -0.29 -15.02
C CYS A 197 -6.63 -1.37 -15.67
N VAL A 198 -7.07 -1.11 -16.90
CA VAL A 198 -7.97 -1.96 -17.68
C VAL A 198 -7.24 -2.43 -18.93
#